data_13792272bcafb13c76ae4ef8e87da906
#
_entry.id   13792272bcafb13c76ae4ef8e87da906
#
_cell.length_a   1.000
_cell.length_b   1.000
_cell.length_c   1.000
_cell.angle_alpha   90.00
_cell.angle_beta   90.00
_cell.angle_gamma   90.00
#
_symmetry.space_group_name_H-M   'P 1'
#
loop_
_entity.id
_entity.type
_entity.pdbx_description
1 polymer ?
#
loop_
_entity_poly.entity_id
_entity_poly.type
_entity_poly.pdbx_seq_one_letter_code
_entity_poly.pdbx_strand_id
1 'polypeptide(L)'
;MQEWDVAACVKHFAVNNQETERLWVEVEVDEQALREIYLLAFYDAVTKANSYTIMGAYNLIKGEHCCQSEYLLNDILRKEWGYDGVVVSDWGAVHDTKKAAESQLDIEMSVTDNFDQYYMAEPLKEKIQSGEISEQVVDEKVMRILMLMMKLHMMDDTRKSGAYNTPNHRQKTLEVARESVVLLKNEEKILPLSKEKVKKLLIVGENAECVHSNGGGSAEIKALYEITPLMGVKTLLGGNAEVKFVPGYVRDEKQEVSDTNWQETSLENGGGSAREQSVNQEAQRKRAALRQEAAELAAQYEYVLFVGGLNHEHDSEGNDRVDMKLPYEQDKLIQELLLANPNTVVTFVGGSPVEMGSWVHDAKAVVWSWYAGMEGGNALAEVLFGKENPSGKLPETFYKTHTDCSAHAIGEFPGDTKVRYTEGVFVGYRYNDTYEVEPEFCFGHGLSYTTFTYENPTLVEKEGAYYVECDVTNTGKTAGKETVQIYTAPVERKQNEPVQELKGFEKTHLLLPGECQRVSVLVEGTIEKKNLRIGSSSRDIRLVIESR
;
A
#
# COMPACT_ATOMS: atom_id res chain seq x y z
N MET A 1 6.28 18.28 -0.35
CA MET A 1 4.99 18.98 -0.11
C MET A 1 5.21 20.25 0.69
N GLN A 2 5.86 20.20 1.85
CA GLN A 2 6.02 21.34 2.76
C GLN A 2 6.83 22.50 2.17
N GLU A 3 7.82 22.22 1.33
CA GLU A 3 8.54 23.23 0.55
C GLU A 3 7.66 24.04 -0.45
N TRP A 4 6.43 23.55 -0.68
CA TRP A 4 5.42 24.17 -1.53
C TRP A 4 4.22 24.72 -0.74
N ASP A 5 4.45 25.04 0.52
CA ASP A 5 3.48 25.62 1.44
C ASP A 5 2.22 24.76 1.65
N VAL A 6 2.40 23.41 1.63
CA VAL A 6 1.36 22.42 1.89
C VAL A 6 1.82 21.46 2.98
N ALA A 7 1.13 21.42 4.12
CA ALA A 7 1.44 20.48 5.19
C ALA A 7 1.17 19.03 4.75
N ALA A 8 2.10 18.14 5.08
CA ALA A 8 1.86 16.70 5.01
C ALA A 8 1.20 16.26 6.32
N CYS A 9 0.10 15.49 6.22
CA CYS A 9 -0.58 14.92 7.38
C CYS A 9 -0.38 13.40 7.39
N VAL A 10 0.47 12.93 8.30
CA VAL A 10 0.77 11.50 8.43
C VAL A 10 -0.33 10.83 9.25
N LYS A 11 -0.86 9.67 8.79
CA LYS A 11 -2.02 9.03 9.41
C LYS A 11 -2.03 7.50 9.29
N HIS A 12 -2.74 6.78 10.13
CA HIS A 12 -3.47 7.22 11.33
C HIS A 12 -2.70 6.83 12.59
N PHE A 13 -2.44 7.74 13.50
CA PHE A 13 -1.58 7.56 14.68
C PHE A 13 -2.42 7.09 15.88
N ALA A 14 -2.40 5.77 16.30
CA ALA A 14 -1.65 4.66 15.74
C ALA A 14 -2.43 3.34 15.92
N VAL A 15 -1.86 2.25 15.37
CA VAL A 15 -2.35 0.86 15.52
C VAL A 15 -3.78 0.60 15.05
N ASN A 16 -4.25 1.33 14.05
CA ASN A 16 -5.53 1.07 13.38
C ASN A 16 -5.31 0.14 12.18
N ASN A 17 -5.15 -1.18 12.44
CA ASN A 17 -4.78 -2.18 11.45
C ASN A 17 -5.93 -3.11 11.05
N GLN A 18 -7.17 -2.81 11.47
CA GLN A 18 -8.39 -3.47 11.03
C GLN A 18 -9.50 -2.45 10.83
N GLU A 19 -10.46 -2.76 9.96
CA GLU A 19 -11.65 -1.95 9.73
C GLU A 19 -12.83 -2.37 10.59
N THR A 20 -12.91 -3.67 10.91
CA THR A 20 -13.94 -4.24 11.80
C THR A 20 -13.87 -3.55 13.16
N GLU A 21 -15.00 -2.96 13.58
CA GLU A 21 -15.15 -2.23 14.86
C GLU A 21 -14.07 -1.15 15.08
N ARG A 22 -13.49 -0.57 14.01
CA ARG A 22 -12.35 0.36 14.08
C ARG A 22 -12.57 1.56 15.00
N LEU A 23 -13.84 1.97 15.22
CA LEU A 23 -14.18 3.10 16.10
C LEU A 23 -14.04 2.76 17.59
N TRP A 24 -14.12 1.48 17.97
CA TRP A 24 -14.24 1.04 19.36
C TRP A 24 -13.32 -0.09 19.75
N VAL A 25 -12.60 -0.69 18.81
CA VAL A 25 -11.72 -1.82 19.10
C VAL A 25 -10.55 -1.40 20.00
N GLU A 26 -10.36 -2.12 21.10
CA GLU A 26 -9.18 -1.98 21.97
C GLU A 26 -8.03 -2.80 21.41
N VAL A 27 -6.91 -2.14 21.13
CA VAL A 27 -5.69 -2.79 20.63
C VAL A 27 -4.73 -3.08 21.77
N GLU A 28 -4.39 -4.35 21.94
CA GLU A 28 -3.31 -4.81 22.81
C GLU A 28 -2.08 -5.14 21.98
N VAL A 29 -1.01 -4.42 22.19
CA VAL A 29 0.29 -4.61 21.52
C VAL A 29 1.42 -4.47 22.53
N ASP A 30 2.44 -5.29 22.43
CA ASP A 30 3.63 -5.15 23.25
C ASP A 30 4.46 -3.92 22.83
N GLU A 31 5.27 -3.41 23.76
CA GLU A 31 6.03 -2.17 23.57
C GLU A 31 7.09 -2.30 22.47
N GLN A 32 7.69 -3.48 22.28
CA GLN A 32 8.67 -3.71 21.23
C GLN A 32 7.98 -3.62 19.84
N ALA A 33 6.91 -4.36 19.64
CA ALA A 33 6.15 -4.32 18.38
C ALA A 33 5.58 -2.92 18.11
N LEU A 34 5.03 -2.27 19.14
CA LEU A 34 4.51 -0.92 19.01
C LEU A 34 5.58 0.03 18.44
N ARG A 35 6.82 0.00 18.98
CA ARG A 35 7.89 0.93 18.58
C ARG A 35 8.62 0.51 17.31
N GLU A 36 8.88 -0.78 17.12
CA GLU A 36 9.68 -1.25 15.98
C GLU A 36 8.87 -1.45 14.69
N ILE A 37 7.53 -1.59 14.80
CA ILE A 37 6.64 -1.82 13.65
C ILE A 37 5.68 -0.67 13.47
N TYR A 38 4.79 -0.43 14.45
CA TYR A 38 3.62 0.43 14.24
C TYR A 38 3.90 1.92 14.37
N LEU A 39 4.85 2.31 15.19
CA LEU A 39 5.23 3.72 15.37
C LEU A 39 6.43 4.15 14.50
N LEU A 40 7.19 3.21 13.94
CA LEU A 40 8.44 3.54 13.24
C LEU A 40 8.24 4.52 12.08
N ALA A 41 7.23 4.33 11.25
CA ALA A 41 6.94 5.23 10.13
C ALA A 41 6.55 6.65 10.60
N PHE A 42 5.84 6.76 11.72
CA PHE A 42 5.50 8.05 12.32
C PHE A 42 6.72 8.72 12.94
N TYR A 43 7.57 7.94 13.62
CA TYR A 43 8.84 8.43 14.17
C TYR A 43 9.71 9.03 13.06
N ASP A 44 9.87 8.35 11.95
CA ASP A 44 10.64 8.83 10.80
C ASP A 44 10.01 10.08 10.16
N ALA A 45 8.70 10.10 10.03
CA ALA A 45 7.98 11.27 9.51
C ALA A 45 8.14 12.50 10.39
N VAL A 46 8.17 12.33 11.70
CA VAL A 46 8.38 13.42 12.68
C VAL A 46 9.84 13.85 12.71
N THR A 47 10.76 12.92 12.94
CA THR A 47 12.15 13.24 13.29
C THR A 47 13.04 13.45 12.08
N LYS A 48 12.78 12.76 10.97
CA LYS A 48 13.59 12.87 9.73
C LYS A 48 12.92 13.78 8.69
N ALA A 49 11.61 13.66 8.50
CA ALA A 49 10.87 14.43 7.50
C ALA A 49 10.23 15.72 8.03
N ASN A 50 10.24 15.94 9.36
CA ASN A 50 9.68 17.12 10.01
C ASN A 50 8.24 17.41 9.57
N SER A 51 7.36 16.37 9.62
CA SER A 51 5.95 16.50 9.23
C SER A 51 5.24 17.56 10.05
N TYR A 52 4.47 18.45 9.42
CA TYR A 52 3.82 19.57 10.10
C TYR A 52 2.49 19.18 10.75
N THR A 53 1.85 18.11 10.28
CA THR A 53 0.58 17.64 10.83
C THR A 53 0.55 16.12 10.97
N ILE A 54 -0.20 15.64 11.97
CA ILE A 54 -0.47 14.22 12.20
C ILE A 54 -1.97 14.07 12.48
N MET A 55 -2.58 12.99 11.97
CA MET A 55 -3.96 12.63 12.30
C MET A 55 -3.96 11.42 13.25
N GLY A 56 -4.70 11.53 14.35
CA GLY A 56 -4.93 10.43 15.28
C GLY A 56 -5.84 9.35 14.69
N ALA A 57 -5.77 8.13 15.25
CA ALA A 57 -6.58 7.01 14.82
C ALA A 57 -7.88 6.87 15.63
N TYR A 58 -8.82 6.06 15.13
CA TYR A 58 -10.11 5.81 15.77
C TYR A 58 -10.04 4.93 17.02
N ASN A 59 -9.29 3.85 16.95
CA ASN A 59 -9.24 2.75 17.90
C ASN A 59 -8.76 3.18 19.29
N LEU A 60 -8.94 2.28 20.26
CA LEU A 60 -8.41 2.45 21.60
C LEU A 60 -7.03 1.75 21.74
N ILE A 61 -6.21 2.31 22.62
CA ILE A 61 -4.98 1.71 23.14
C ILE A 61 -4.88 2.03 24.63
N LYS A 62 -4.58 1.03 25.47
CA LYS A 62 -4.52 1.18 26.92
C LYS A 62 -5.80 1.80 27.52
N GLY A 63 -6.97 1.47 26.95
CA GLY A 63 -8.28 1.93 27.41
C GLY A 63 -8.64 3.36 27.00
N GLU A 64 -7.88 3.99 26.08
CA GLU A 64 -8.14 5.35 25.62
C GLU A 64 -8.16 5.44 24.10
N HIS A 65 -9.11 6.15 23.52
CA HIS A 65 -9.09 6.43 22.08
C HIS A 65 -7.82 7.17 21.70
N CYS A 66 -7.21 6.79 20.58
CA CYS A 66 -5.92 7.34 20.14
C CYS A 66 -5.93 8.87 20.03
N CYS A 67 -7.05 9.48 19.61
CA CYS A 67 -7.21 10.94 19.49
C CYS A 67 -7.27 11.68 20.82
N GLN A 68 -7.36 10.98 21.93
CA GLN A 68 -7.42 11.55 23.28
C GLN A 68 -6.51 10.82 24.29
N SER A 69 -5.55 10.05 23.77
CA SER A 69 -4.62 9.27 24.60
C SER A 69 -3.44 10.12 25.07
N GLU A 70 -3.33 10.28 26.38
CA GLU A 70 -2.18 10.92 27.04
C GLU A 70 -0.89 10.19 26.67
N TYR A 71 -0.91 8.84 26.66
CA TYR A 71 0.25 8.02 26.35
C TYR A 71 0.77 8.25 24.92
N LEU A 72 -0.11 8.22 23.90
CA LEU A 72 0.32 8.40 22.52
C LEU A 72 0.68 9.84 22.20
N LEU A 73 -0.24 10.78 22.50
CA LEU A 73 -0.12 12.15 22.02
C LEU A 73 0.85 12.98 22.88
N ASN A 74 0.83 12.80 24.20
CA ASN A 74 1.67 13.60 25.08
C ASN A 74 3.00 12.90 25.38
N ASP A 75 2.98 11.65 25.90
CA ASP A 75 4.21 11.02 26.34
C ASP A 75 5.12 10.64 25.18
N ILE A 76 4.60 9.95 24.15
CA ILE A 76 5.40 9.54 22.98
C ILE A 76 5.62 10.70 22.03
N LEU A 77 4.53 11.27 21.48
CA LEU A 77 4.64 12.22 20.37
C LEU A 77 5.27 13.55 20.80
N ARG A 78 4.75 14.17 21.90
CA ARG A 78 5.22 15.49 22.35
C ARG A 78 6.51 15.42 23.15
N LYS A 79 6.54 14.60 24.23
CA LYS A 79 7.68 14.59 25.16
C LYS A 79 8.88 13.82 24.62
N GLU A 80 8.64 12.59 24.14
CA GLU A 80 9.74 11.72 23.70
C GLU A 80 10.30 12.16 22.33
N TRP A 81 9.42 12.41 21.35
CA TRP A 81 9.84 12.77 20.00
C TRP A 81 9.99 14.28 19.76
N GLY A 82 9.54 15.11 20.71
CA GLY A 82 9.63 16.56 20.60
C GLY A 82 8.78 17.19 19.52
N TYR A 83 7.66 16.57 19.15
CA TYR A 83 6.81 17.03 18.05
C TYR A 83 6.13 18.36 18.39
N ASP A 84 6.35 19.39 17.56
CA ASP A 84 5.80 20.75 17.70
C ASP A 84 4.69 21.07 16.69
N GLY A 85 4.34 20.13 15.81
CA GLY A 85 3.32 20.30 14.78
C GLY A 85 1.89 20.14 15.30
N VAL A 86 0.91 20.24 14.42
CA VAL A 86 -0.53 20.16 14.73
C VAL A 86 -1.02 18.71 14.68
N VAL A 87 -1.75 18.30 15.71
CA VAL A 87 -2.45 17.00 15.75
C VAL A 87 -3.94 17.23 15.47
N VAL A 88 -4.46 16.56 14.45
CA VAL A 88 -5.89 16.55 14.12
C VAL A 88 -6.51 15.20 14.48
N SER A 89 -7.76 15.16 14.89
CA SER A 89 -8.47 13.90 15.03
C SER A 89 -8.87 13.34 13.67
N ASP A 90 -9.16 12.05 13.60
CA ASP A 90 -10.01 11.52 12.54
C ASP A 90 -11.46 11.99 12.77
N TRP A 91 -12.36 11.81 11.77
CA TRP A 91 -13.74 12.31 11.81
C TRP A 91 -14.56 11.56 12.86
N GLY A 92 -15.03 12.28 13.89
CA GLY A 92 -15.81 11.70 14.98
C GLY A 92 -14.99 10.84 15.97
N ALA A 93 -13.66 10.95 15.98
CA ALA A 93 -12.77 10.15 16.82
C ALA A 93 -12.53 10.73 18.23
N VAL A 94 -13.23 11.80 18.59
CA VAL A 94 -13.16 12.41 19.94
C VAL A 94 -14.41 12.03 20.72
N HIS A 95 -14.23 11.56 21.97
CA HIS A 95 -15.30 11.05 22.82
C HIS A 95 -15.32 11.64 24.24
N ASP A 96 -14.34 12.45 24.59
CA ASP A 96 -14.24 13.12 25.91
C ASP A 96 -13.53 14.47 25.79
N THR A 97 -14.24 15.53 26.14
CA THR A 97 -13.73 16.93 26.09
C THR A 97 -12.47 17.14 26.90
N LYS A 98 -12.43 16.63 28.14
CA LYS A 98 -11.30 16.87 29.02
C LYS A 98 -10.06 16.11 28.55
N LYS A 99 -10.22 14.83 28.23
CA LYS A 99 -9.13 14.02 27.71
C LYS A 99 -8.57 14.60 26.41
N ALA A 100 -9.41 14.95 25.43
CA ALA A 100 -8.99 15.55 24.18
C ALA A 100 -8.26 16.90 24.39
N ALA A 101 -8.74 17.71 25.33
CA ALA A 101 -8.10 18.97 25.66
C ALA A 101 -6.71 18.76 26.28
N GLU A 102 -6.59 17.89 27.28
CA GLU A 102 -5.37 17.68 28.06
C GLU A 102 -4.34 16.80 27.36
N SER A 103 -4.77 15.87 26.47
CA SER A 103 -3.88 14.94 25.74
C SER A 103 -3.09 15.58 24.59
N GLN A 104 -3.22 16.89 24.35
CA GLN A 104 -2.49 17.61 23.29
C GLN A 104 -3.03 17.41 21.86
N LEU A 105 -4.28 16.97 21.68
CA LEU A 105 -5.02 17.10 20.42
C LEU A 105 -5.26 18.59 20.13
N ASP A 106 -5.02 19.06 18.91
CA ASP A 106 -5.14 20.48 18.55
C ASP A 106 -6.45 20.80 17.83
N ILE A 107 -6.90 19.94 16.93
CA ILE A 107 -8.09 20.14 16.10
C ILE A 107 -8.96 18.89 16.15
N GLU A 108 -10.24 19.08 16.52
CA GLU A 108 -11.26 18.05 16.35
C GLU A 108 -11.90 18.14 14.98
N MET A 109 -11.95 17.00 14.28
CA MET A 109 -12.75 16.80 13.09
C MET A 109 -14.01 16.03 13.49
N SER A 110 -15.19 16.49 13.07
CA SER A 110 -16.44 15.83 13.42
C SER A 110 -17.35 15.66 12.19
N VAL A 111 -18.40 14.85 12.35
CA VAL A 111 -19.38 14.52 11.30
C VAL A 111 -20.72 15.22 11.50
N THR A 112 -20.90 15.98 12.60
CA THR A 112 -22.14 16.72 12.86
C THR A 112 -22.12 18.10 12.20
N ASP A 113 -23.26 18.54 11.69
CA ASP A 113 -23.47 19.90 11.19
C ASP A 113 -23.60 20.94 12.30
N ASN A 114 -23.81 20.49 13.54
CA ASN A 114 -23.92 21.37 14.69
C ASN A 114 -22.57 21.51 15.41
N PHE A 115 -21.81 22.54 15.04
CA PHE A 115 -20.47 22.82 15.58
C PHE A 115 -20.46 23.01 17.11
N ASP A 116 -21.58 23.46 17.72
CA ASP A 116 -21.66 23.64 19.17
C ASP A 116 -21.63 22.29 19.92
N GLN A 117 -21.91 21.17 19.23
CA GLN A 117 -21.86 19.83 19.82
C GLN A 117 -20.47 19.18 19.75
N TYR A 118 -19.49 19.79 19.10
CA TYR A 118 -18.14 19.28 19.10
C TYR A 118 -17.57 19.30 20.52
N TYR A 119 -16.83 18.26 20.89
CA TYR A 119 -16.23 18.13 22.21
C TYR A 119 -15.27 19.28 22.53
N MET A 120 -14.58 19.81 21.51
CA MET A 120 -13.64 20.93 21.64
C MET A 120 -14.26 22.28 21.28
N ALA A 121 -15.59 22.40 21.22
CA ALA A 121 -16.32 23.67 21.02
C ALA A 121 -17.01 24.14 22.32
N GLU A 122 -18.35 24.25 22.37
CA GLU A 122 -19.06 24.72 23.58
C GLU A 122 -18.78 23.85 24.84
N PRO A 123 -18.70 22.49 24.75
CA PRO A 123 -18.33 21.69 25.92
C PRO A 123 -16.97 22.07 26.53
N LEU A 124 -15.97 22.36 25.69
CA LEU A 124 -14.65 22.81 26.15
C LEU A 124 -14.73 24.20 26.79
N LYS A 125 -15.44 25.11 26.15
CA LYS A 125 -15.64 26.48 26.67
C LYS A 125 -16.34 26.50 28.03
N GLU A 126 -17.35 25.65 28.22
CA GLU A 126 -18.03 25.49 29.52
C GLU A 126 -17.07 24.99 30.61
N LYS A 127 -16.21 24.01 30.29
CA LYS A 127 -15.23 23.46 31.23
C LYS A 127 -14.13 24.49 31.59
N ILE A 128 -13.75 25.35 30.67
CA ILE A 128 -12.83 26.46 30.96
C ILE A 128 -13.50 27.50 31.84
N GLN A 129 -14.74 27.91 31.53
CA GLN A 129 -15.49 28.88 32.33
C GLN A 129 -15.76 28.40 33.76
N SER A 130 -15.96 27.11 33.95
CA SER A 130 -16.11 26.50 35.28
C SER A 130 -14.78 26.35 36.04
N GLY A 131 -13.65 26.53 35.39
CA GLY A 131 -12.32 26.31 35.94
C GLY A 131 -11.90 24.85 36.04
N GLU A 132 -12.62 23.92 35.39
CA GLU A 132 -12.25 22.51 35.33
C GLU A 132 -11.05 22.28 34.41
N ILE A 133 -10.93 23.04 33.31
CA ILE A 133 -9.81 23.03 32.37
C ILE A 133 -9.17 24.43 32.35
N SER A 134 -7.83 24.47 32.31
CA SER A 134 -7.09 25.73 32.19
C SER A 134 -7.23 26.33 30.80
N GLU A 135 -7.45 27.63 30.67
CA GLU A 135 -7.44 28.35 29.39
C GLU A 135 -6.08 28.21 28.66
N GLN A 136 -4.98 28.02 29.37
CA GLN A 136 -3.65 27.79 28.82
C GLN A 136 -3.64 26.60 27.84
N VAL A 137 -4.47 25.57 28.03
CA VAL A 137 -4.61 24.43 27.15
C VAL A 137 -5.04 24.86 25.74
N VAL A 138 -5.95 25.84 25.66
CA VAL A 138 -6.39 26.41 24.37
C VAL A 138 -5.31 27.28 23.74
N ASP A 139 -4.64 28.10 24.57
CA ASP A 139 -3.53 28.95 24.08
C ASP A 139 -2.42 28.13 23.42
N GLU A 140 -2.06 26.98 23.99
CA GLU A 140 -1.07 26.08 23.44
C GLU A 140 -1.48 25.52 22.06
N LYS A 141 -2.76 25.11 21.91
CA LYS A 141 -3.32 24.61 20.63
C LYS A 141 -3.36 25.73 19.59
N VAL A 142 -3.87 26.88 19.94
CA VAL A 142 -3.91 28.07 19.07
C VAL A 142 -2.50 28.45 18.62
N MET A 143 -1.52 28.41 19.53
CA MET A 143 -0.13 28.71 19.21
C MET A 143 0.40 27.74 18.13
N ARG A 144 0.17 26.42 18.27
CA ARG A 144 0.61 25.44 17.26
C ARG A 144 -0.07 25.66 15.90
N ILE A 145 -1.37 25.97 15.90
CA ILE A 145 -2.12 26.27 14.67
C ILE A 145 -1.56 27.55 14.00
N LEU A 146 -1.34 28.62 14.76
CA LEU A 146 -0.76 29.86 14.23
C LEU A 146 0.66 29.64 13.70
N MET A 147 1.49 28.86 14.38
CA MET A 147 2.82 28.49 13.90
C MET A 147 2.74 27.69 12.60
N LEU A 148 1.79 26.76 12.47
CA LEU A 148 1.53 26.04 11.22
C LEU A 148 1.16 27.00 10.09
N MET A 149 0.23 27.93 10.35
CA MET A 149 -0.17 28.95 9.37
C MET A 149 1.00 29.83 8.94
N MET A 150 1.89 30.19 9.87
CA MET A 150 3.10 30.94 9.55
C MET A 150 4.11 30.11 8.72
N LYS A 151 4.36 28.85 9.10
CA LYS A 151 5.23 27.93 8.35
C LYS A 151 4.74 27.72 6.91
N LEU A 152 3.43 27.83 6.67
CA LEU A 152 2.77 27.67 5.36
C LEU A 152 2.53 29.01 4.63
N HIS A 153 3.09 30.10 5.12
CA HIS A 153 2.89 31.46 4.55
C HIS A 153 1.41 31.84 4.36
N MET A 154 0.51 31.35 5.23
CA MET A 154 -0.93 31.62 5.11
C MET A 154 -1.30 33.04 5.59
N MET A 155 -0.41 33.72 6.29
CA MET A 155 -0.62 35.03 6.89
C MET A 155 0.11 36.15 6.16
N ASP A 156 0.76 35.87 5.06
CA ASP A 156 1.48 36.83 4.23
C ASP A 156 1.30 36.55 2.72
N ASP A 157 1.73 37.48 1.88
CA ASP A 157 1.58 37.43 0.43
C ASP A 157 2.65 36.56 -0.27
N THR A 158 3.51 35.86 0.48
CA THR A 158 4.62 35.07 -0.09
C THR A 158 4.23 33.63 -0.38
N ARG A 159 3.05 33.20 0.02
CA ARG A 159 2.54 31.86 -0.21
C ARG A 159 2.51 31.53 -1.70
N LYS A 160 3.14 30.42 -2.07
CA LYS A 160 3.16 29.96 -3.45
C LYS A 160 1.80 29.49 -3.91
N SER A 161 1.36 29.94 -5.08
CA SER A 161 0.21 29.35 -5.73
C SER A 161 0.63 28.12 -6.52
N GLY A 162 -0.13 27.02 -6.37
CA GLY A 162 0.09 25.81 -7.15
C GLY A 162 -0.66 25.82 -8.48
N ALA A 163 -0.35 24.87 -9.34
CA ALA A 163 -1.10 24.54 -10.52
C ALA A 163 -1.78 23.18 -10.35
N TYR A 164 -2.93 22.99 -10.98
CA TYR A 164 -3.67 21.73 -10.91
C TYR A 164 -3.68 21.06 -12.29
N ASN A 165 -3.41 19.76 -12.30
CA ASN A 165 -3.52 18.88 -13.45
C ASN A 165 -2.81 19.37 -14.73
N THR A 166 -1.61 19.90 -14.57
CA THR A 166 -0.76 20.34 -15.69
C THR A 166 -0.25 19.13 -16.49
N PRO A 167 0.25 19.32 -17.73
CA PRO A 167 0.93 18.25 -18.47
C PRO A 167 2.09 17.62 -17.69
N ASN A 168 2.78 18.43 -16.90
CA ASN A 168 3.89 17.93 -16.05
C ASN A 168 3.38 17.01 -14.92
N HIS A 169 2.26 17.36 -14.27
CA HIS A 169 1.63 16.48 -13.27
C HIS A 169 1.22 15.14 -13.88
N ARG A 170 0.62 15.15 -15.08
CA ARG A 170 0.24 13.93 -15.81
C ARG A 170 1.45 13.07 -16.14
N GLN A 171 2.55 13.69 -16.59
CA GLN A 171 3.80 12.99 -16.84
C GLN A 171 4.36 12.36 -15.56
N LYS A 172 4.32 13.06 -14.43
CA LYS A 172 4.76 12.52 -13.13
C LYS A 172 3.87 11.37 -12.65
N THR A 173 2.56 11.46 -12.85
CA THR A 173 1.63 10.35 -12.54
C THR A 173 1.97 9.11 -13.36
N LEU A 174 2.25 9.28 -14.66
CA LEU A 174 2.67 8.17 -15.53
C LEU A 174 4.02 7.58 -15.09
N GLU A 175 5.00 8.40 -14.71
CA GLU A 175 6.29 7.94 -14.21
C GLU A 175 6.13 7.10 -12.92
N VAL A 176 5.33 7.58 -11.96
CA VAL A 176 5.03 6.84 -10.72
C VAL A 176 4.32 5.51 -11.04
N ALA A 177 3.33 5.53 -11.93
CA ALA A 177 2.62 4.33 -12.33
C ALA A 177 3.54 3.29 -12.98
N ARG A 178 4.48 3.70 -13.86
CA ARG A 178 5.49 2.81 -14.47
C ARG A 178 6.39 2.16 -13.43
N GLU A 179 6.88 2.96 -12.47
CA GLU A 179 7.77 2.49 -11.41
C GLU A 179 7.08 1.55 -10.41
N SER A 180 5.74 1.57 -10.33
CA SER A 180 4.95 0.76 -9.40
C SER A 180 4.59 -0.63 -9.95
N VAL A 181 4.51 -0.81 -11.27
CA VAL A 181 4.14 -2.11 -11.85
C VAL A 181 5.16 -3.19 -11.47
N VAL A 182 4.67 -4.30 -10.93
CA VAL A 182 5.50 -5.44 -10.50
C VAL A 182 5.31 -6.62 -11.45
N LEU A 183 6.40 -7.07 -12.06
CA LEU A 183 6.42 -8.33 -12.81
C LEU A 183 6.66 -9.47 -11.83
N LEU A 184 5.62 -10.24 -11.52
CA LEU A 184 5.69 -11.33 -10.53
C LEU A 184 6.28 -12.60 -11.12
N LYS A 185 5.93 -12.94 -12.35
CA LYS A 185 6.37 -14.15 -13.05
C LYS A 185 6.56 -13.87 -14.55
N ASN A 186 7.58 -14.44 -15.19
CA ASN A 186 7.83 -14.32 -16.63
C ASN A 186 8.62 -15.51 -17.18
N GLU A 187 7.97 -16.66 -17.27
CA GLU A 187 8.57 -17.87 -17.83
C GLU A 187 8.61 -17.81 -19.36
N GLU A 188 9.55 -18.52 -19.95
CA GLU A 188 9.79 -18.55 -21.42
C GLU A 188 9.95 -17.14 -22.03
N LYS A 189 10.06 -16.09 -21.20
CA LYS A 189 10.16 -14.69 -21.65
C LYS A 189 8.98 -14.30 -22.57
N ILE A 190 7.75 -14.72 -22.19
CA ILE A 190 6.54 -14.36 -22.92
C ILE A 190 6.33 -12.85 -22.94
N LEU A 191 6.69 -12.15 -21.87
CA LEU A 191 6.76 -10.69 -21.81
C LEU A 191 8.21 -10.21 -22.03
N PRO A 192 8.41 -9.04 -22.67
CA PRO A 192 7.37 -8.19 -23.24
C PRO A 192 6.78 -8.74 -24.54
N LEU A 193 5.49 -8.47 -24.76
CA LEU A 193 4.84 -8.75 -26.04
C LEU A 193 5.42 -7.82 -27.12
N SER A 194 5.66 -8.33 -28.33
CA SER A 194 6.11 -7.48 -29.44
C SER A 194 4.93 -6.80 -30.12
N LYS A 195 4.90 -5.47 -30.08
CA LYS A 195 3.91 -4.63 -30.78
C LYS A 195 3.82 -4.95 -32.28
N GLU A 196 4.94 -5.30 -32.93
CA GLU A 196 5.03 -5.60 -34.34
C GLU A 196 4.51 -7.00 -34.68
N LYS A 197 4.64 -7.95 -33.74
CA LYS A 197 4.26 -9.35 -33.93
C LYS A 197 2.82 -9.62 -33.56
N VAL A 198 2.31 -9.02 -32.48
CA VAL A 198 0.93 -9.21 -32.03
C VAL A 198 -0.03 -8.70 -33.10
N LYS A 199 -0.82 -9.59 -33.72
CA LYS A 199 -1.84 -9.25 -34.72
C LYS A 199 -3.25 -9.43 -34.18
N LYS A 200 -3.44 -10.36 -33.24
CA LYS A 200 -4.71 -10.64 -32.58
C LYS A 200 -4.51 -10.79 -31.08
N LEU A 201 -5.15 -9.93 -30.31
CA LEU A 201 -5.14 -9.91 -28.86
C LEU A 201 -6.56 -9.97 -28.32
N LEU A 202 -6.83 -10.98 -27.51
CA LEU A 202 -8.04 -11.04 -26.70
C LEU A 202 -7.76 -10.44 -25.31
N ILE A 203 -8.56 -9.50 -24.88
CA ILE A 203 -8.55 -8.96 -23.51
C ILE A 203 -9.78 -9.50 -22.79
N VAL A 204 -9.56 -10.12 -21.64
CA VAL A 204 -10.60 -10.75 -20.82
C VAL A 204 -10.52 -10.21 -19.40
N GLY A 205 -11.65 -9.89 -18.81
CA GLY A 205 -11.74 -9.43 -17.43
C GLY A 205 -12.35 -8.05 -17.32
N GLU A 206 -13.33 -7.89 -16.46
CA GLU A 206 -14.08 -6.64 -16.29
C GLU A 206 -13.17 -5.48 -15.88
N ASN A 207 -12.11 -5.74 -15.07
CA ASN A 207 -11.16 -4.71 -14.66
C ASN A 207 -10.41 -4.06 -15.83
N ALA A 208 -10.45 -4.65 -17.03
CA ALA A 208 -9.88 -4.04 -18.23
C ALA A 208 -10.58 -2.72 -18.64
N GLU A 209 -11.87 -2.58 -18.37
CA GLU A 209 -12.68 -1.38 -18.67
C GLU A 209 -12.95 -0.53 -17.41
N CYS A 210 -12.60 -1.00 -16.22
CA CYS A 210 -12.87 -0.27 -15.00
C CYS A 210 -11.87 0.87 -14.79
N VAL A 211 -12.38 1.96 -14.22
CA VAL A 211 -11.57 3.08 -13.73
C VAL A 211 -11.24 2.81 -12.26
N HIS A 212 -9.97 2.62 -11.97
CA HIS A 212 -9.45 2.31 -10.64
C HIS A 212 -8.19 3.12 -10.37
N SER A 213 -8.30 4.45 -10.44
CA SER A 213 -7.15 5.34 -10.21
C SER A 213 -6.78 5.49 -8.74
N ASN A 214 -7.65 5.09 -7.82
CA ASN A 214 -7.48 5.18 -6.36
C ASN A 214 -8.22 4.04 -5.66
N GLY A 215 -8.01 3.90 -4.34
CA GLY A 215 -8.63 2.86 -3.52
C GLY A 215 -10.08 3.13 -3.10
N GLY A 216 -10.68 4.25 -3.51
CA GLY A 216 -12.03 4.63 -3.07
C GLY A 216 -12.09 5.08 -1.60
N GLY A 217 -13.31 5.16 -1.03
CA GLY A 217 -13.53 5.62 0.34
C GLY A 217 -13.06 7.05 0.58
N SER A 218 -12.48 7.33 1.75
CA SER A 218 -11.94 8.67 2.07
C SER A 218 -10.73 9.07 1.21
N ALA A 219 -10.09 8.10 0.55
CA ALA A 219 -8.99 8.33 -0.41
C ALA A 219 -9.48 8.66 -1.82
N GLU A 220 -10.79 8.64 -2.08
CA GLU A 220 -11.34 8.92 -3.40
C GLU A 220 -11.07 10.35 -3.84
N ILE A 221 -10.59 10.48 -5.07
CA ILE A 221 -10.39 11.77 -5.75
C ILE A 221 -11.09 11.77 -7.11
N LYS A 222 -11.58 12.92 -7.52
CA LYS A 222 -12.10 13.11 -8.88
C LYS A 222 -10.93 13.37 -9.82
N ALA A 223 -10.47 12.31 -10.50
CA ALA A 223 -9.46 12.46 -11.54
C ALA A 223 -10.05 13.24 -12.74
N LEU A 224 -9.21 14.02 -13.43
CA LEU A 224 -9.66 14.74 -14.63
C LEU A 224 -10.03 13.77 -15.75
N TYR A 225 -9.31 12.67 -15.85
CA TYR A 225 -9.54 11.53 -16.73
C TYR A 225 -8.87 10.30 -16.14
N GLU A 226 -9.25 9.14 -16.62
CA GLU A 226 -8.65 7.87 -16.21
C GLU A 226 -8.47 7.00 -17.45
N ILE A 227 -7.27 6.47 -17.62
CA ILE A 227 -6.94 5.54 -18.70
C ILE A 227 -7.10 4.12 -18.18
N THR A 228 -8.12 3.42 -18.66
CA THR A 228 -8.32 2.01 -18.32
C THR A 228 -7.24 1.12 -18.97
N PRO A 229 -6.97 -0.08 -18.46
CA PRO A 229 -6.07 -1.03 -19.10
C PRO A 229 -6.39 -1.28 -20.57
N LEU A 230 -7.66 -1.44 -20.93
CA LEU A 230 -8.11 -1.63 -22.31
C LEU A 230 -7.79 -0.40 -23.19
N MET A 231 -8.03 0.81 -22.69
CA MET A 231 -7.68 2.05 -23.39
C MET A 231 -6.18 2.16 -23.61
N GLY A 232 -5.37 1.89 -22.59
CA GLY A 232 -3.91 1.94 -22.68
C GLY A 232 -3.38 0.99 -23.75
N VAL A 233 -3.82 -0.28 -23.73
CA VAL A 233 -3.43 -1.29 -24.73
C VAL A 233 -3.87 -0.91 -26.14
N LYS A 234 -5.14 -0.51 -26.33
CA LYS A 234 -5.65 -0.08 -27.65
C LYS A 234 -4.89 1.14 -28.16
N THR A 235 -4.59 2.10 -27.32
CA THR A 235 -3.85 3.31 -27.69
C THR A 235 -2.42 2.97 -28.10
N LEU A 236 -1.75 2.10 -27.36
CA LEU A 236 -0.37 1.68 -27.66
C LEU A 236 -0.27 0.89 -28.97
N LEU A 237 -1.19 -0.06 -29.18
CA LEU A 237 -1.20 -0.88 -30.41
C LEU A 237 -1.67 -0.09 -31.64
N GLY A 238 -2.58 0.86 -31.45
CA GLY A 238 -3.22 1.60 -32.54
C GLY A 238 -3.99 0.66 -33.47
N GLY A 239 -3.98 0.94 -34.77
CA GLY A 239 -4.62 0.10 -35.80
C GLY A 239 -3.79 -1.12 -36.26
N ASN A 240 -2.69 -1.47 -35.59
CA ASN A 240 -1.77 -2.50 -36.04
C ASN A 240 -2.18 -3.93 -35.65
N ALA A 241 -3.11 -4.06 -34.70
CA ALA A 241 -3.61 -5.34 -34.19
C ALA A 241 -5.14 -5.29 -34.00
N GLU A 242 -5.77 -6.44 -34.17
CA GLU A 242 -7.15 -6.67 -33.76
C GLU A 242 -7.16 -6.89 -32.24
N VAL A 243 -7.84 -5.99 -31.50
CA VAL A 243 -8.03 -6.08 -30.06
C VAL A 243 -9.49 -6.29 -29.77
N LYS A 244 -9.85 -7.50 -29.31
CA LYS A 244 -11.20 -7.83 -28.86
C LYS A 244 -11.23 -7.85 -27.35
N PHE A 245 -12.30 -7.34 -26.76
CA PHE A 245 -12.57 -7.40 -25.34
C PHE A 245 -13.82 -8.22 -25.05
N VAL A 246 -13.78 -9.01 -23.99
CA VAL A 246 -14.94 -9.66 -23.38
C VAL A 246 -14.81 -9.61 -21.85
N PRO A 247 -15.90 -9.40 -21.11
CA PRO A 247 -15.82 -9.24 -19.64
C PRO A 247 -15.34 -10.50 -18.92
N GLY A 248 -15.70 -11.70 -19.38
CA GLY A 248 -15.30 -12.98 -18.78
C GLY A 248 -16.00 -13.30 -17.45
N TYR A 249 -16.35 -12.31 -16.68
CA TYR A 249 -17.15 -12.41 -15.45
C TYR A 249 -18.03 -11.18 -15.27
N VAL A 250 -18.94 -11.24 -14.30
CA VAL A 250 -19.83 -10.14 -13.90
C VAL A 250 -19.82 -10.03 -12.38
N ARG A 251 -19.90 -8.80 -11.89
CA ARG A 251 -20.08 -8.51 -10.46
C ARG A 251 -21.41 -9.02 -9.95
N ASP A 252 -21.54 -9.11 -8.64
CA ASP A 252 -22.84 -9.31 -8.02
C ASP A 252 -23.68 -8.04 -8.20
N GLU A 253 -25.00 -8.22 -8.41
CA GLU A 253 -25.88 -7.06 -8.48
C GLU A 253 -25.86 -6.37 -7.11
N LYS A 254 -25.57 -5.08 -7.09
CA LYS A 254 -25.67 -4.30 -5.85
C LYS A 254 -27.13 -4.41 -5.39
N GLN A 255 -27.36 -4.93 -4.19
CA GLN A 255 -28.55 -4.54 -3.46
C GLN A 255 -28.48 -3.02 -3.33
N GLU A 256 -29.51 -2.32 -3.79
CA GLU A 256 -29.62 -0.87 -3.62
C GLU A 256 -29.41 -0.54 -2.14
N VAL A 257 -28.18 -0.23 -1.78
CA VAL A 257 -27.89 0.50 -0.56
C VAL A 257 -28.41 1.90 -0.90
N SER A 258 -29.45 2.35 -0.19
CA SER A 258 -29.96 3.71 -0.28
C SER A 258 -28.79 4.70 -0.44
N ASP A 259 -29.02 5.79 -1.15
CA ASP A 259 -28.10 6.93 -1.37
C ASP A 259 -27.60 7.52 -0.03
N THR A 260 -26.91 6.73 0.75
CA THR A 260 -26.33 7.09 2.03
C THR A 260 -24.96 7.64 1.76
N ASN A 261 -24.79 8.89 2.09
CA ASN A 261 -23.52 9.58 2.12
C ASN A 261 -22.49 8.70 2.88
N TRP A 262 -21.40 8.30 2.24
CA TRP A 262 -20.38 7.44 2.83
C TRP A 262 -19.83 8.01 4.17
N GLN A 263 -19.87 9.34 4.34
CA GLN A 263 -19.52 10.01 5.59
C GLN A 263 -20.49 9.68 6.73
N GLU A 264 -21.76 9.51 6.43
CA GLU A 264 -22.79 9.19 7.45
C GLU A 264 -22.81 7.70 7.79
N THR A 265 -22.62 6.82 6.81
CA THR A 265 -22.75 5.37 7.01
C THR A 265 -21.52 4.69 7.55
N SER A 266 -20.31 5.10 7.16
CA SER A 266 -19.09 4.47 7.65
C SER A 266 -18.69 4.91 9.05
N LEU A 267 -19.15 6.10 9.47
CA LEU A 267 -18.80 6.69 10.76
C LEU A 267 -19.85 6.41 11.86
N GLU A 268 -21.14 6.32 11.50
CA GLU A 268 -22.20 6.06 12.47
C GLU A 268 -22.45 4.58 12.75
N ASN A 269 -22.13 3.69 11.83
CA ASN A 269 -22.43 2.24 11.93
C ASN A 269 -21.23 1.38 12.35
N GLY A 270 -20.16 1.96 12.86
CA GLY A 270 -19.10 1.25 13.58
C GLY A 270 -18.41 0.12 12.80
N GLY A 271 -18.03 0.34 11.56
CA GLY A 271 -17.33 -0.68 10.78
C GLY A 271 -18.28 -1.76 10.25
N GLY A 272 -18.28 -1.97 8.95
CA GLY A 272 -19.12 -2.97 8.32
C GLY A 272 -18.81 -4.36 8.87
N SER A 273 -19.83 -5.06 9.38
CA SER A 273 -19.73 -6.50 9.60
C SER A 273 -19.32 -7.19 8.30
N ALA A 274 -18.39 -8.13 8.39
CA ALA A 274 -17.98 -8.97 7.27
C ALA A 274 -19.22 -9.43 6.48
N ARG A 275 -19.37 -8.96 5.24
CA ARG A 275 -20.53 -9.34 4.42
C ARG A 275 -20.42 -10.83 4.10
N GLU A 276 -21.28 -11.64 4.67
CA GLU A 276 -21.55 -12.96 4.11
C GLU A 276 -22.04 -12.77 2.68
N GLN A 277 -21.26 -13.24 1.70
CA GLN A 277 -21.65 -13.23 0.30
C GLN A 277 -22.83 -14.18 0.12
N SER A 278 -24.05 -13.64 -0.01
CA SER A 278 -25.19 -14.44 -0.41
C SER A 278 -24.93 -15.00 -1.82
N VAL A 279 -25.01 -16.32 -1.94
CA VAL A 279 -24.76 -17.00 -3.22
C VAL A 279 -25.85 -16.63 -4.21
N ASN A 280 -25.56 -15.68 -5.11
CA ASN A 280 -26.46 -15.31 -6.19
C ASN A 280 -26.36 -16.33 -7.34
N GLN A 281 -27.29 -17.29 -7.40
CA GLN A 281 -27.30 -18.34 -8.42
C GLN A 281 -27.41 -17.81 -9.86
N GLU A 282 -28.07 -16.68 -10.06
CA GLU A 282 -28.18 -16.06 -11.38
C GLU A 282 -26.83 -15.47 -11.83
N ALA A 283 -26.13 -14.77 -10.95
CA ALA A 283 -24.78 -14.27 -11.21
C ALA A 283 -23.81 -15.42 -11.52
N GLN A 284 -23.88 -16.53 -10.78
CA GLN A 284 -23.06 -17.71 -11.07
C GLN A 284 -23.32 -18.32 -12.45
N ARG A 285 -24.60 -18.40 -12.88
CA ARG A 285 -24.95 -18.87 -14.24
C ARG A 285 -24.42 -17.92 -15.31
N LYS A 286 -24.57 -16.61 -15.12
CA LYS A 286 -24.01 -15.59 -16.02
C LYS A 286 -22.49 -15.71 -16.11
N ARG A 287 -21.80 -15.86 -14.97
CA ARG A 287 -20.34 -16.06 -14.92
C ARG A 287 -19.91 -17.32 -15.68
N ALA A 288 -20.60 -18.45 -15.49
CA ALA A 288 -20.29 -19.68 -16.21
C ALA A 288 -20.40 -19.51 -17.74
N ALA A 289 -21.45 -18.84 -18.22
CA ALA A 289 -21.63 -18.57 -19.65
C ALA A 289 -20.53 -17.64 -20.20
N LEU A 290 -20.17 -16.59 -19.46
CA LEU A 290 -19.10 -15.65 -19.85
C LEU A 290 -17.72 -16.32 -19.87
N ARG A 291 -17.42 -17.19 -18.92
CA ARG A 291 -16.18 -17.98 -18.91
C ARG A 291 -16.09 -18.89 -20.13
N GLN A 292 -17.17 -19.61 -20.45
CA GLN A 292 -17.21 -20.48 -21.63
C GLN A 292 -16.96 -19.67 -22.91
N GLU A 293 -17.64 -18.54 -23.11
CA GLU A 293 -17.43 -17.64 -24.25
C GLU A 293 -15.97 -17.18 -24.33
N ALA A 294 -15.40 -16.74 -23.20
CA ALA A 294 -14.02 -16.28 -23.13
C ALA A 294 -13.01 -17.38 -23.49
N ALA A 295 -13.21 -18.62 -23.00
CA ALA A 295 -12.36 -19.77 -23.32
C ALA A 295 -12.46 -20.17 -24.79
N GLU A 296 -13.65 -20.21 -25.38
CA GLU A 296 -13.86 -20.50 -26.80
C GLU A 296 -13.17 -19.45 -27.71
N LEU A 297 -13.20 -18.20 -27.31
CA LEU A 297 -12.50 -17.12 -28.02
C LEU A 297 -10.98 -17.23 -27.81
N ALA A 298 -10.51 -17.49 -26.60
CA ALA A 298 -9.09 -17.59 -26.26
C ALA A 298 -8.33 -18.55 -27.18
N ALA A 299 -8.95 -19.67 -27.55
CA ALA A 299 -8.39 -20.65 -28.49
C ALA A 299 -8.17 -20.11 -29.93
N GLN A 300 -8.75 -18.96 -30.27
CA GLN A 300 -8.70 -18.36 -31.62
C GLN A 300 -7.73 -17.18 -31.72
N TYR A 301 -7.13 -16.77 -30.59
CA TYR A 301 -6.22 -15.63 -30.53
C TYR A 301 -4.77 -16.07 -30.27
N GLU A 302 -3.81 -15.26 -30.73
CA GLU A 302 -2.38 -15.53 -30.49
C GLU A 302 -2.00 -15.36 -29.03
N TYR A 303 -2.57 -14.33 -28.41
CA TYR A 303 -2.34 -13.96 -27.02
C TYR A 303 -3.66 -13.61 -26.34
N VAL A 304 -3.74 -13.94 -25.08
CA VAL A 304 -4.82 -13.51 -24.18
C VAL A 304 -4.20 -12.66 -23.07
N LEU A 305 -4.80 -11.51 -22.81
CA LEU A 305 -4.49 -10.68 -21.66
C LEU A 305 -5.69 -10.74 -20.70
N PHE A 306 -5.54 -11.46 -19.61
CA PHE A 306 -6.50 -11.40 -18.52
C PHE A 306 -6.22 -10.17 -17.65
N VAL A 307 -7.23 -9.34 -17.38
CA VAL A 307 -7.17 -8.17 -16.49
C VAL A 307 -8.26 -8.29 -15.46
N GLY A 308 -7.90 -8.74 -14.28
CA GLY A 308 -8.80 -8.95 -13.15
C GLY A 308 -8.22 -8.37 -11.86
N GLY A 309 -8.57 -8.98 -10.74
CA GLY A 309 -8.14 -8.57 -9.40
C GLY A 309 -9.28 -8.10 -8.52
N LEU A 310 -9.01 -7.09 -7.72
CA LEU A 310 -9.96 -6.51 -6.78
C LEU A 310 -10.66 -5.27 -7.37
N ASN A 311 -11.61 -4.76 -6.63
CA ASN A 311 -12.30 -3.50 -6.90
C ASN A 311 -12.78 -2.88 -5.58
N HIS A 312 -13.40 -1.70 -5.62
CA HIS A 312 -13.88 -0.99 -4.44
C HIS A 312 -15.00 -1.70 -3.64
N GLU A 313 -15.50 -2.85 -4.11
CA GLU A 313 -16.46 -3.67 -3.34
C GLU A 313 -15.75 -4.65 -2.39
N HIS A 314 -14.49 -5.00 -2.70
CA HIS A 314 -13.68 -5.98 -1.95
C HIS A 314 -12.45 -5.35 -1.30
N ASP A 315 -12.00 -4.22 -1.82
CA ASP A 315 -10.81 -3.52 -1.38
C ASP A 315 -11.24 -2.09 -1.05
N SER A 316 -11.96 -1.93 0.07
CA SER A 316 -12.61 -0.67 0.44
C SER A 316 -12.40 -0.32 1.90
N GLU A 317 -12.36 0.97 2.18
CA GLU A 317 -12.41 1.49 3.54
C GLU A 317 -13.68 1.04 4.27
N GLY A 318 -13.57 0.76 5.55
CA GLY A 318 -14.66 0.37 6.43
C GLY A 318 -14.99 -1.14 6.42
N ASN A 319 -14.28 -1.96 5.62
CA ASN A 319 -14.53 -3.40 5.54
C ASN A 319 -13.24 -4.19 5.45
N ASP A 320 -13.03 -5.11 6.39
CA ASP A 320 -11.99 -6.12 6.26
C ASP A 320 -12.43 -7.23 5.28
N ARG A 321 -11.48 -7.75 4.53
CA ARG A 321 -11.72 -8.94 3.69
C ARG A 321 -11.73 -10.18 4.57
N VAL A 322 -12.72 -11.06 4.35
CA VAL A 322 -12.86 -12.33 5.10
C VAL A 322 -11.81 -13.37 4.69
N ASP A 323 -11.31 -13.26 3.45
CA ASP A 323 -10.23 -14.09 2.90
C ASP A 323 -9.46 -13.29 1.83
N MET A 324 -8.43 -13.90 1.26
CA MET A 324 -7.64 -13.30 0.18
C MET A 324 -8.01 -13.85 -1.21
N LYS A 325 -9.16 -14.51 -1.37
CA LYS A 325 -9.56 -15.08 -2.65
C LYS A 325 -9.92 -14.02 -3.68
N LEU A 326 -9.71 -14.35 -4.94
CA LEU A 326 -10.20 -13.54 -6.05
C LEU A 326 -11.74 -13.61 -6.10
N PRO A 327 -12.43 -12.45 -6.17
CA PRO A 327 -13.90 -12.43 -6.26
C PRO A 327 -14.40 -12.94 -7.61
N TYR A 328 -15.72 -13.18 -7.70
CA TYR A 328 -16.44 -13.45 -8.96
C TYR A 328 -15.98 -14.70 -9.73
N GLU A 329 -15.40 -15.67 -9.05
CA GLU A 329 -14.88 -16.92 -9.64
C GLU A 329 -13.77 -16.69 -10.69
N GLN A 330 -12.98 -15.62 -10.53
CA GLN A 330 -11.88 -15.27 -11.45
C GLN A 330 -10.85 -16.41 -11.55
N ASP A 331 -10.59 -17.16 -10.47
CA ASP A 331 -9.67 -18.31 -10.50
C ASP A 331 -10.10 -19.35 -11.53
N LYS A 332 -11.40 -19.67 -11.60
CA LYS A 332 -11.93 -20.60 -12.59
C LYS A 332 -11.76 -20.08 -14.01
N LEU A 333 -12.01 -18.78 -14.21
CA LEU A 333 -11.81 -18.15 -15.51
C LEU A 333 -10.35 -18.20 -15.96
N ILE A 334 -9.41 -17.87 -15.07
CA ILE A 334 -7.98 -17.94 -15.35
C ILE A 334 -7.58 -19.36 -15.74
N GLN A 335 -8.01 -20.39 -15.01
CA GLN A 335 -7.74 -21.78 -15.31
C GLN A 335 -8.27 -22.17 -16.71
N GLU A 336 -9.51 -21.82 -17.04
CA GLU A 336 -10.12 -22.12 -18.34
C GLU A 336 -9.39 -21.38 -19.49
N LEU A 337 -8.96 -20.13 -19.27
CA LEU A 337 -8.19 -19.37 -20.25
C LEU A 337 -6.80 -19.98 -20.50
N LEU A 338 -6.08 -20.39 -19.43
CA LEU A 338 -4.75 -21.02 -19.54
C LEU A 338 -4.83 -22.37 -20.27
N LEU A 339 -5.88 -23.14 -20.02
CA LEU A 339 -6.13 -24.40 -20.74
C LEU A 339 -6.44 -24.16 -22.22
N ALA A 340 -7.20 -23.11 -22.54
CA ALA A 340 -7.58 -22.78 -23.92
C ALA A 340 -6.42 -22.14 -24.71
N ASN A 341 -5.59 -21.33 -24.03
CA ASN A 341 -4.47 -20.62 -24.65
C ASN A 341 -3.29 -20.47 -23.66
N PRO A 342 -2.20 -21.23 -23.82
CA PRO A 342 -1.01 -21.15 -22.96
C PRO A 342 -0.27 -19.81 -23.03
N ASN A 343 -0.58 -18.95 -24.01
CA ASN A 343 -0.05 -17.59 -24.10
C ASN A 343 -0.95 -16.57 -23.41
N THR A 344 -1.63 -16.99 -22.35
CA THR A 344 -2.39 -16.10 -21.47
C THR A 344 -1.44 -15.40 -20.50
N VAL A 345 -1.44 -14.08 -20.53
CA VAL A 345 -0.78 -13.21 -19.55
C VAL A 345 -1.83 -12.81 -18.50
N VAL A 346 -1.53 -13.07 -17.24
CA VAL A 346 -2.43 -12.74 -16.13
C VAL A 346 -2.00 -11.41 -15.51
N THR A 347 -2.93 -10.45 -15.45
CA THR A 347 -2.68 -9.12 -14.91
C THR A 347 -3.73 -8.77 -13.87
N PHE A 348 -3.28 -8.23 -12.74
CA PHE A 348 -4.16 -7.82 -11.66
C PHE A 348 -4.11 -6.31 -11.40
N VAL A 349 -5.27 -5.77 -11.07
CA VAL A 349 -5.47 -4.45 -10.48
C VAL A 349 -6.04 -4.67 -9.09
N GLY A 350 -5.44 -4.09 -8.06
CA GLY A 350 -5.87 -4.25 -6.66
C GLY A 350 -4.89 -3.60 -5.69
N GLY A 351 -5.34 -3.28 -4.50
CA GLY A 351 -4.55 -2.61 -3.46
C GLY A 351 -3.87 -3.56 -2.47
N SER A 352 -4.28 -4.84 -2.45
CA SER A 352 -3.84 -5.83 -1.44
C SER A 352 -3.67 -7.23 -2.03
N PRO A 353 -2.91 -8.14 -1.40
CA PRO A 353 -2.60 -9.47 -1.90
C PRO A 353 -3.86 -10.31 -2.18
N VAL A 354 -3.72 -11.25 -3.11
CA VAL A 354 -4.73 -12.28 -3.39
C VAL A 354 -4.11 -13.67 -3.40
N GLU A 355 -4.89 -14.66 -3.00
CA GLU A 355 -4.55 -16.06 -3.19
C GLU A 355 -4.61 -16.40 -4.68
N MET A 356 -3.55 -16.96 -5.23
CA MET A 356 -3.47 -17.28 -6.67
C MET A 356 -3.77 -18.74 -6.99
N GLY A 357 -3.82 -19.60 -5.98
CA GLY A 357 -4.16 -21.00 -6.15
C GLY A 357 -3.19 -21.74 -7.08
N SER A 358 -3.66 -22.86 -7.64
CA SER A 358 -2.80 -23.72 -8.48
C SER A 358 -2.52 -23.16 -9.87
N TRP A 359 -3.35 -22.28 -10.40
CA TRP A 359 -3.21 -21.75 -11.75
C TRP A 359 -1.92 -20.90 -11.94
N VAL A 360 -1.37 -20.35 -10.85
CA VAL A 360 -0.13 -19.55 -10.91
C VAL A 360 1.05 -20.37 -11.47
N HIS A 361 1.05 -21.70 -11.25
CA HIS A 361 2.09 -22.58 -11.76
C HIS A 361 1.98 -22.77 -13.29
N ASP A 362 0.77 -22.74 -13.83
CA ASP A 362 0.51 -22.89 -15.27
C ASP A 362 0.65 -21.57 -16.04
N ALA A 363 0.50 -20.43 -15.37
CA ALA A 363 0.64 -19.12 -15.97
C ALA A 363 2.12 -18.81 -16.29
N LYS A 364 2.43 -18.48 -17.54
CA LYS A 364 3.79 -18.08 -17.94
C LYS A 364 4.17 -16.68 -17.46
N ALA A 365 3.21 -15.78 -17.35
CA ALA A 365 3.44 -14.42 -16.85
C ALA A 365 2.31 -13.93 -15.95
N VAL A 366 2.72 -13.29 -14.86
CA VAL A 366 1.83 -12.64 -13.90
C VAL A 366 2.35 -11.23 -13.61
N VAL A 367 1.46 -10.24 -13.71
CA VAL A 367 1.77 -8.82 -13.49
C VAL A 367 0.82 -8.22 -12.46
N TRP A 368 1.33 -7.43 -11.53
CA TRP A 368 0.55 -6.70 -10.55
C TRP A 368 0.64 -5.19 -10.81
N SER A 369 -0.49 -4.52 -10.99
CA SER A 369 -0.56 -3.14 -11.48
C SER A 369 -1.13 -2.13 -10.48
N TRP A 370 -1.52 -2.53 -9.28
CA TRP A 370 -2.08 -1.67 -8.24
C TRP A 370 -3.28 -0.80 -8.71
N TYR A 371 -3.71 0.15 -7.87
CA TYR A 371 -4.53 1.30 -8.24
C TYR A 371 -3.59 2.45 -8.65
N ALA A 372 -3.14 2.44 -9.89
CA ALA A 372 -1.96 3.17 -10.34
C ALA A 372 -2.23 4.61 -10.84
N GLY A 373 -3.29 5.26 -10.35
CA GLY A 373 -3.62 6.62 -10.75
C GLY A 373 -4.20 6.75 -12.16
N MET A 374 -4.44 8.00 -12.60
CA MET A 374 -5.14 8.29 -13.86
C MET A 374 -4.43 7.75 -15.12
N GLU A 375 -3.13 7.49 -15.05
CA GLU A 375 -2.31 6.97 -16.16
C GLU A 375 -2.02 5.46 -16.04
N GLY A 376 -2.66 4.75 -15.11
CA GLY A 376 -2.39 3.34 -14.80
C GLY A 376 -2.49 2.43 -16.02
N GLY A 377 -3.50 2.60 -16.87
CA GLY A 377 -3.66 1.82 -18.08
C GLY A 377 -2.56 2.04 -19.12
N ASN A 378 -2.05 3.28 -19.25
CA ASN A 378 -0.90 3.55 -20.12
C ASN A 378 0.37 2.91 -19.58
N ALA A 379 0.65 3.06 -18.27
CA ALA A 379 1.82 2.45 -17.64
C ALA A 379 1.83 0.93 -17.80
N LEU A 380 0.69 0.28 -17.53
CA LEU A 380 0.54 -1.17 -17.70
C LEU A 380 0.79 -1.59 -19.16
N ALA A 381 0.18 -0.91 -20.13
CA ALA A 381 0.39 -1.21 -21.54
C ALA A 381 1.87 -1.05 -21.94
N GLU A 382 2.55 -0.01 -21.49
CA GLU A 382 3.96 0.22 -21.78
C GLU A 382 4.87 -0.86 -21.19
N VAL A 383 4.57 -1.36 -20.00
CA VAL A 383 5.28 -2.51 -19.43
C VAL A 383 4.99 -3.78 -20.25
N LEU A 384 3.73 -4.12 -20.49
CA LEU A 384 3.37 -5.35 -21.22
C LEU A 384 4.00 -5.44 -22.61
N PHE A 385 4.20 -4.31 -23.28
CA PHE A 385 4.78 -4.23 -24.63
C PHE A 385 6.24 -3.77 -24.66
N GLY A 386 6.92 -3.71 -23.53
CA GLY A 386 8.36 -3.48 -23.41
C GLY A 386 8.83 -2.07 -23.75
N LYS A 387 7.93 -1.09 -23.80
CA LYS A 387 8.31 0.33 -23.86
C LYS A 387 8.93 0.78 -22.53
N GLU A 388 8.44 0.19 -21.43
CA GLU A 388 9.03 0.34 -20.09
C GLU A 388 9.42 -1.02 -19.55
N ASN A 389 10.62 -1.11 -18.93
CA ASN A 389 11.06 -2.32 -18.25
C ASN A 389 10.59 -2.27 -16.79
N PRO A 390 9.80 -3.24 -16.31
CA PRO A 390 9.30 -3.21 -14.94
C PRO A 390 10.44 -3.19 -13.92
N SER A 391 10.26 -2.42 -12.88
CA SER A 391 11.22 -2.25 -11.78
C SER A 391 10.56 -2.12 -10.42
N GLY A 392 9.24 -2.29 -10.35
CA GLY A 392 8.48 -2.34 -9.12
C GLY A 392 8.85 -3.56 -8.28
N LYS A 393 8.79 -3.41 -6.95
CA LYS A 393 9.02 -4.47 -5.96
C LYS A 393 7.82 -4.56 -5.03
N LEU A 394 7.47 -5.77 -4.59
CA LEU A 394 6.38 -5.96 -3.65
C LEU A 394 6.72 -5.33 -2.28
N PRO A 395 5.89 -4.41 -1.76
CA PRO A 395 6.09 -3.83 -0.43
C PRO A 395 5.59 -4.73 0.69
N GLU A 396 5.03 -5.89 0.35
CA GLU A 396 4.45 -6.87 1.26
C GLU A 396 4.63 -8.29 0.75
N THR A 397 4.37 -9.27 1.60
CA THR A 397 4.40 -10.69 1.23
C THR A 397 3.07 -11.08 0.58
N PHE A 398 3.11 -11.76 -0.57
CA PHE A 398 1.94 -12.40 -1.17
C PHE A 398 1.89 -13.85 -0.69
N TYR A 399 0.83 -14.21 0.01
CA TYR A 399 0.68 -15.51 0.64
C TYR A 399 0.03 -16.52 -0.32
N LYS A 400 0.32 -17.82 -0.11
CA LYS A 400 -0.40 -18.91 -0.81
C LYS A 400 -1.84 -19.00 -0.33
N THR A 401 -2.03 -18.84 0.98
CA THR A 401 -3.35 -18.75 1.62
C THR A 401 -3.35 -17.66 2.68
N HIS A 402 -4.49 -17.07 3.00
CA HIS A 402 -4.58 -16.05 4.05
C HIS A 402 -4.11 -16.54 5.42
N THR A 403 -4.21 -17.86 5.69
CA THR A 403 -3.73 -18.47 6.94
C THR A 403 -2.20 -18.50 7.06
N ASP A 404 -1.45 -18.17 6.02
CA ASP A 404 0.00 -18.03 6.05
C ASP A 404 0.45 -16.63 6.52
N CYS A 405 -0.49 -15.70 6.70
CA CYS A 405 -0.28 -14.43 7.36
C CYS A 405 -0.27 -14.62 8.88
N SER A 406 0.67 -14.00 9.59
CA SER A 406 0.85 -14.18 11.04
C SER A 406 -0.43 -13.91 11.85
N ALA A 407 -1.12 -12.83 11.59
CA ALA A 407 -2.33 -12.45 12.32
C ALA A 407 -3.48 -13.47 12.14
N HIS A 408 -3.66 -14.00 10.93
CA HIS A 408 -4.63 -15.07 10.66
C HIS A 408 -4.19 -16.43 11.22
N ALA A 409 -2.89 -16.76 11.14
CA ALA A 409 -2.34 -18.00 11.68
C ALA A 409 -2.53 -18.11 13.20
N ILE A 410 -2.47 -16.99 13.89
CA ILE A 410 -2.67 -16.89 15.35
C ILE A 410 -4.17 -16.87 15.70
N GLY A 411 -5.03 -16.43 14.77
CA GLY A 411 -6.49 -16.37 14.96
C GLY A 411 -6.97 -15.16 15.75
N GLU A 412 -6.19 -14.08 15.80
CA GLU A 412 -6.54 -12.85 16.49
C GLU A 412 -7.14 -11.78 15.54
N PHE A 413 -7.09 -11.96 14.23
CA PHE A 413 -7.60 -11.01 13.24
C PHE A 413 -8.84 -11.54 12.50
N PRO A 414 -9.86 -10.71 12.26
CA PRO A 414 -10.09 -9.44 12.95
C PRO A 414 -10.59 -9.67 14.38
N GLY A 415 -10.24 -8.75 15.29
CA GLY A 415 -10.85 -8.72 16.61
C GLY A 415 -12.25 -8.10 16.55
N ASP A 416 -13.07 -8.37 17.57
CA ASP A 416 -14.36 -7.73 17.79
C ASP A 416 -14.16 -6.43 18.61
N THR A 417 -14.51 -6.43 19.88
CA THR A 417 -14.27 -5.29 20.79
C THR A 417 -12.80 -5.16 21.20
N LYS A 418 -11.99 -6.18 20.94
CA LYS A 418 -10.59 -6.27 21.30
C LYS A 418 -9.81 -7.07 20.27
N VAL A 419 -8.61 -6.61 19.95
CA VAL A 419 -7.65 -7.31 19.11
C VAL A 419 -6.28 -7.32 19.78
N ARG A 420 -5.58 -8.45 19.70
CA ARG A 420 -4.22 -8.60 20.23
C ARG A 420 -3.24 -8.81 19.10
N TYR A 421 -2.17 -8.05 19.09
CA TYR A 421 -1.06 -8.22 18.14
C TYR A 421 -0.01 -9.16 18.74
N THR A 422 -0.44 -10.40 19.01
CA THR A 422 0.39 -11.41 19.71
C THR A 422 1.54 -11.94 18.86
N GLU A 423 1.52 -11.70 17.56
CA GLU A 423 2.66 -11.95 16.66
C GLU A 423 3.87 -11.06 16.98
N GLY A 424 3.67 -9.96 17.72
CA GLY A 424 4.75 -9.04 18.09
C GLY A 424 5.44 -8.45 16.85
N VAL A 425 6.76 -8.55 16.78
CA VAL A 425 7.54 -8.06 15.62
C VAL A 425 7.48 -8.99 14.40
N PHE A 426 6.88 -10.17 14.52
CA PHE A 426 6.82 -11.17 13.45
C PHE A 426 5.65 -10.91 12.51
N VAL A 427 5.70 -9.81 11.78
CA VAL A 427 4.72 -9.42 10.77
C VAL A 427 5.30 -9.56 9.35
N GLY A 428 4.48 -9.94 8.38
CA GLY A 428 4.87 -10.08 6.98
C GLY A 428 6.10 -10.99 6.81
N TYR A 429 7.09 -10.57 6.02
CA TYR A 429 8.29 -11.36 5.74
C TYR A 429 9.10 -11.72 7.00
N ARG A 430 9.04 -10.92 8.08
CA ARG A 430 9.71 -11.25 9.34
C ARG A 430 9.18 -12.57 9.91
N TYR A 431 7.86 -12.77 9.81
CA TYR A 431 7.22 -14.03 10.17
C TYR A 431 7.58 -15.15 9.19
N ASN A 432 7.31 -14.92 7.90
CA ASN A 432 7.48 -15.95 6.88
C ASN A 432 8.92 -16.47 6.77
N ASP A 433 9.92 -15.56 6.84
CA ASP A 433 11.32 -15.94 6.75
C ASP A 433 11.83 -16.59 8.06
N THR A 434 11.30 -16.17 9.22
CA THR A 434 11.72 -16.72 10.53
C THR A 434 11.15 -18.11 10.80
N TYR A 435 9.90 -18.34 10.41
CA TYR A 435 9.20 -19.62 10.65
C TYR A 435 9.13 -20.51 9.40
N GLU A 436 9.88 -20.16 8.35
CA GLU A 436 9.99 -20.91 7.09
C GLU A 436 8.63 -21.16 6.41
N VAL A 437 7.69 -20.21 6.55
CA VAL A 437 6.41 -20.24 5.86
C VAL A 437 6.61 -19.76 4.42
N GLU A 438 6.40 -20.65 3.45
CA GLU A 438 6.67 -20.38 2.04
C GLU A 438 5.61 -19.47 1.40
N PRO A 439 5.94 -18.24 1.00
CA PRO A 439 5.00 -17.34 0.33
C PRO A 439 4.78 -17.74 -1.14
N GLU A 440 3.75 -17.21 -1.77
CA GLU A 440 3.62 -17.23 -3.23
C GLU A 440 4.67 -16.31 -3.87
N PHE A 441 4.75 -15.07 -3.40
CA PHE A 441 5.83 -14.13 -3.72
C PHE A 441 6.32 -13.43 -2.46
N CYS A 442 7.62 -13.45 -2.23
CA CYS A 442 8.21 -12.88 -1.03
C CYS A 442 8.21 -11.34 -1.05
N PHE A 443 8.35 -10.74 0.11
CA PHE A 443 8.58 -9.30 0.25
C PHE A 443 9.79 -8.84 -0.57
N GLY A 444 9.65 -7.73 -1.27
CA GLY A 444 10.68 -7.17 -2.13
C GLY A 444 10.77 -7.83 -3.51
N HIS A 445 9.98 -8.88 -3.80
CA HIS A 445 9.99 -9.56 -5.09
C HIS A 445 9.53 -8.65 -6.23
N GLY A 446 10.14 -8.80 -7.38
CA GLY A 446 9.78 -8.16 -8.63
C GLY A 446 10.88 -8.41 -9.68
N LEU A 447 10.46 -8.90 -10.83
CA LEU A 447 11.33 -9.27 -11.96
C LEU A 447 11.56 -8.09 -12.91
N SER A 448 12.55 -8.25 -13.76
CA SER A 448 12.88 -7.32 -14.86
C SER A 448 12.99 -8.07 -16.18
N TYR A 449 12.87 -7.39 -17.30
CA TYR A 449 13.17 -7.94 -18.63
C TYR A 449 14.68 -8.07 -18.91
N THR A 450 15.51 -7.60 -17.96
CA THR A 450 16.96 -7.75 -17.98
C THR A 450 17.45 -8.51 -16.74
N THR A 451 18.75 -8.68 -16.62
CA THR A 451 19.39 -9.36 -15.47
C THR A 451 20.47 -8.46 -14.88
N PHE A 452 20.70 -8.60 -13.58
CA PHE A 452 21.71 -7.83 -12.86
C PHE A 452 22.62 -8.74 -12.04
N THR A 453 23.90 -8.40 -11.98
CA THR A 453 24.86 -9.00 -11.03
C THR A 453 25.26 -7.98 -9.98
N TYR A 454 25.58 -8.48 -8.79
CA TYR A 454 26.03 -7.69 -7.66
C TYR A 454 27.45 -8.15 -7.28
N GLU A 455 28.36 -7.19 -7.11
CA GLU A 455 29.76 -7.49 -6.81
C GLU A 455 30.34 -6.47 -5.81
N ASN A 456 31.53 -6.77 -5.26
CA ASN A 456 32.35 -5.89 -4.46
C ASN A 456 31.61 -5.23 -3.28
N PRO A 457 30.96 -5.99 -2.38
CA PRO A 457 30.25 -5.43 -1.23
C PRO A 457 31.24 -4.83 -0.23
N THR A 458 30.96 -3.63 0.25
CA THR A 458 31.76 -2.95 1.27
C THR A 458 30.86 -2.26 2.27
N LEU A 459 31.27 -2.26 3.54
CA LEU A 459 30.69 -1.44 4.59
C LEU A 459 31.53 -0.18 4.76
N VAL A 460 30.90 0.98 4.67
CA VAL A 460 31.56 2.29 4.77
C VAL A 460 30.87 3.11 5.85
N GLU A 461 31.66 3.75 6.71
CA GLU A 461 31.16 4.75 7.65
C GLU A 461 31.39 6.15 7.08
N LYS A 462 30.32 6.96 7.01
CA LYS A 462 30.35 8.35 6.54
C LYS A 462 29.56 9.20 7.53
N GLU A 463 30.21 10.20 8.11
CA GLU A 463 29.57 11.16 9.04
C GLU A 463 28.80 10.51 10.21
N GLY A 464 29.32 9.38 10.72
CA GLY A 464 28.69 8.61 11.80
C GLY A 464 27.52 7.71 11.39
N ALA A 465 27.23 7.59 10.10
CA ALA A 465 26.23 6.68 9.55
C ALA A 465 26.90 5.56 8.74
N TYR A 466 26.30 4.38 8.73
CA TYR A 466 26.80 3.24 7.99
C TYR A 466 26.11 3.10 6.63
N TYR A 467 26.91 2.83 5.61
CA TYR A 467 26.45 2.58 4.26
C TYR A 467 26.98 1.23 3.76
N VAL A 468 26.11 0.45 3.15
CA VAL A 468 26.53 -0.70 2.34
C VAL A 468 26.65 -0.25 0.90
N GLU A 469 27.82 -0.49 0.31
CA GLU A 469 28.06 -0.20 -1.10
C GLU A 469 28.30 -1.50 -1.87
N CYS A 470 27.76 -1.60 -3.08
CA CYS A 470 28.06 -2.69 -4.00
C CYS A 470 27.96 -2.21 -5.45
N ASP A 471 28.62 -2.93 -6.34
CA ASP A 471 28.53 -2.71 -7.78
C ASP A 471 27.37 -3.50 -8.36
N VAL A 472 26.48 -2.83 -9.10
CA VAL A 472 25.33 -3.44 -9.79
C VAL A 472 25.54 -3.27 -11.28
N THR A 473 25.65 -4.38 -12.00
CA THR A 473 25.86 -4.41 -13.45
C THR A 473 24.65 -4.97 -14.17
N ASN A 474 24.13 -4.28 -15.17
CA ASN A 474 23.13 -4.84 -16.07
C ASN A 474 23.79 -5.83 -17.04
N THR A 475 23.58 -7.12 -16.83
CA THR A 475 24.17 -8.21 -17.64
C THR A 475 23.25 -8.69 -18.76
N GLY A 476 22.05 -8.16 -18.86
CA GLY A 476 21.10 -8.50 -19.90
C GLY A 476 21.22 -7.66 -21.16
N LYS A 477 20.16 -7.67 -21.97
CA LYS A 477 20.13 -7.00 -23.29
C LYS A 477 19.22 -5.78 -23.34
N THR A 478 18.46 -5.52 -22.29
CA THR A 478 17.49 -4.42 -22.19
C THR A 478 17.92 -3.47 -21.09
N ALA A 479 17.79 -2.17 -21.30
CA ALA A 479 18.01 -1.20 -20.24
C ALA A 479 17.00 -1.44 -19.09
N GLY A 480 17.44 -1.27 -17.84
CA GLY A 480 16.58 -1.53 -16.69
C GLY A 480 17.12 -0.91 -15.41
N LYS A 481 16.27 -0.87 -14.40
CA LYS A 481 16.59 -0.43 -13.04
C LYS A 481 16.52 -1.61 -12.10
N GLU A 482 17.36 -1.61 -11.06
CA GLU A 482 17.33 -2.61 -9.99
C GLU A 482 17.23 -1.92 -8.63
N THR A 483 16.53 -2.56 -7.68
CA THR A 483 16.47 -2.08 -6.30
C THR A 483 17.30 -2.98 -5.41
N VAL A 484 18.41 -2.43 -4.91
CA VAL A 484 19.27 -3.10 -3.94
C VAL A 484 18.65 -2.98 -2.56
N GLN A 485 18.45 -4.09 -1.88
CA GLN A 485 17.85 -4.17 -0.54
C GLN A 485 18.88 -4.70 0.45
N ILE A 486 19.01 -4.03 1.60
CA ILE A 486 19.95 -4.40 2.65
C ILE A 486 19.17 -4.90 3.87
N TYR A 487 19.44 -6.14 4.24
CA TYR A 487 18.86 -6.77 5.43
C TYR A 487 19.94 -6.99 6.47
N THR A 488 19.61 -6.72 7.73
CA THR A 488 20.44 -7.13 8.87
C THR A 488 19.96 -8.47 9.40
N ALA A 489 20.89 -9.38 9.68
CA ALA A 489 20.61 -10.70 10.25
C ALA A 489 21.48 -10.90 11.50
N PRO A 490 20.89 -11.14 12.69
CA PRO A 490 21.68 -11.33 13.91
C PRO A 490 22.60 -12.56 13.79
N VAL A 491 23.84 -12.46 14.28
CA VAL A 491 24.79 -13.59 14.33
C VAL A 491 24.27 -14.66 15.30
N GLU A 492 23.77 -14.21 16.45
CA GLU A 492 23.09 -15.05 17.44
C GLU A 492 21.67 -14.52 17.64
N ARG A 493 20.69 -15.18 17.03
CA ARG A 493 19.28 -14.77 17.09
C ARG A 493 18.64 -15.09 18.43
N LYS A 494 18.02 -14.11 19.06
CA LYS A 494 17.14 -14.31 20.21
C LYS A 494 15.75 -14.75 19.77
N GLN A 495 14.96 -15.28 20.70
CA GLN A 495 13.63 -15.80 20.42
C GLN A 495 12.67 -14.72 19.88
N ASN A 496 12.81 -13.48 20.35
CA ASN A 496 12.01 -12.33 19.96
C ASN A 496 12.63 -11.48 18.82
N GLU A 497 13.60 -12.02 18.09
CA GLU A 497 14.22 -11.33 16.95
C GLU A 497 13.92 -12.07 15.65
N PRO A 498 13.55 -11.37 14.56
CA PRO A 498 13.42 -11.97 13.23
C PRO A 498 14.76 -12.49 12.71
N VAL A 499 14.72 -13.44 11.78
CA VAL A 499 15.93 -13.97 11.12
C VAL A 499 16.63 -12.91 10.28
N GLN A 500 15.91 -11.91 9.83
CA GLN A 500 16.42 -10.73 9.12
C GLN A 500 15.41 -9.59 9.11
N GLU A 501 15.94 -8.37 8.92
CA GLU A 501 15.13 -7.15 8.82
C GLU A 501 15.68 -6.22 7.74
N LEU A 502 14.83 -5.70 6.88
CA LEU A 502 15.18 -4.64 5.93
C LEU A 502 15.60 -3.37 6.70
N LYS A 503 16.77 -2.85 6.38
CA LYS A 503 17.34 -1.65 7.01
C LYS A 503 17.73 -0.56 6.01
N GLY A 504 17.56 -0.79 4.75
CA GLY A 504 17.76 0.20 3.71
C GLY A 504 17.57 -0.39 2.32
N PHE A 505 17.28 0.48 1.37
CA PHE A 505 17.23 0.13 -0.04
C PHE A 505 17.55 1.35 -0.90
N GLU A 506 18.05 1.08 -2.11
CA GLU A 506 18.33 2.11 -3.09
C GLU A 506 18.07 1.58 -4.50
N LYS A 507 17.46 2.38 -5.36
CA LYS A 507 17.18 2.04 -6.74
C LYS A 507 18.22 2.64 -7.65
N THR A 508 18.76 1.85 -8.58
CA THR A 508 19.72 2.35 -9.57
C THR A 508 19.06 3.38 -10.52
N HIS A 509 19.87 4.20 -11.16
CA HIS A 509 19.40 4.85 -12.38
C HIS A 509 19.14 3.80 -13.48
N LEU A 510 18.62 4.23 -14.62
CA LEU A 510 18.40 3.33 -15.76
C LEU A 510 19.76 2.86 -16.31
N LEU A 511 20.11 1.59 -16.05
CA LEU A 511 21.35 0.98 -16.51
C LEU A 511 21.19 0.43 -17.93
N LEU A 512 22.04 0.86 -18.84
CA LEU A 512 22.14 0.27 -20.18
C LEU A 512 22.78 -1.13 -20.12
N PRO A 513 22.62 -1.99 -21.13
CA PRO A 513 23.31 -3.28 -21.21
C PRO A 513 24.83 -3.13 -21.03
N GLY A 514 25.41 -3.83 -20.07
CA GLY A 514 26.81 -3.77 -19.68
C GLY A 514 27.20 -2.59 -18.78
N GLU A 515 26.28 -1.67 -18.49
CA GLU A 515 26.54 -0.55 -17.58
C GLU A 515 26.56 -1.01 -16.12
N CYS A 516 27.50 -0.44 -15.36
CA CYS A 516 27.67 -0.70 -13.92
C CYS A 516 27.48 0.59 -13.12
N GLN A 517 26.78 0.49 -12.01
CA GLN A 517 26.65 1.58 -11.03
C GLN A 517 27.14 1.11 -9.65
N ARG A 518 27.96 1.91 -8.99
CA ARG A 518 28.21 1.77 -7.55
C ARG A 518 27.01 2.32 -6.78
N VAL A 519 26.26 1.43 -6.12
CA VAL A 519 25.10 1.78 -5.29
C VAL A 519 25.55 1.92 -3.85
N SER A 520 25.08 2.94 -3.14
CA SER A 520 25.40 3.23 -1.74
C SER A 520 24.10 3.33 -0.95
N VAL A 521 23.82 2.36 -0.09
CA VAL A 521 22.59 2.24 0.68
C VAL A 521 22.85 2.58 2.15
N LEU A 522 22.13 3.57 2.69
CA LEU A 522 22.14 3.86 4.12
C LEU A 522 21.54 2.68 4.89
N VAL A 523 22.24 2.23 5.94
CA VAL A 523 21.76 1.17 6.82
C VAL A 523 21.27 1.79 8.12
N GLU A 524 19.98 1.69 8.37
CA GLU A 524 19.36 2.23 9.56
C GLU A 524 19.52 1.33 10.78
N GLY A 525 19.77 1.94 11.94
CA GLY A 525 19.90 1.23 13.22
C GLY A 525 21.27 0.64 13.46
N THR A 526 21.36 -0.28 14.45
CA THR A 526 22.63 -0.89 14.86
C THR A 526 23.01 -2.06 13.98
N ILE A 527 24.29 -2.12 13.62
CA ILE A 527 24.88 -3.22 12.81
C ILE A 527 25.77 -4.15 13.64
N GLU A 528 26.00 -3.83 14.92
CA GLU A 528 26.82 -4.67 15.80
C GLU A 528 26.25 -6.09 15.90
N LYS A 529 27.13 -7.09 15.76
CA LYS A 529 26.78 -8.52 15.79
C LYS A 529 25.69 -8.91 14.79
N LYS A 530 25.60 -8.21 13.67
CA LYS A 530 24.68 -8.51 12.57
C LYS A 530 25.43 -8.67 11.26
N ASN A 531 25.11 -9.72 10.53
CA ASN A 531 25.51 -9.87 9.13
C ASN A 531 24.66 -8.95 8.27
N LEU A 532 25.25 -8.36 7.22
CA LEU A 532 24.55 -7.55 6.26
C LEU A 532 24.31 -8.37 4.99
N ARG A 533 23.06 -8.64 4.69
CA ARG A 533 22.62 -9.40 3.53
C ARG A 533 22.16 -8.43 2.44
N ILE A 534 22.69 -8.59 1.25
CA ILE A 534 22.46 -7.69 0.12
C ILE A 534 21.73 -8.50 -0.96
N GLY A 535 20.57 -8.03 -1.37
CA GLY A 535 19.76 -8.76 -2.35
C GLY A 535 18.77 -7.89 -3.10
N SER A 536 17.90 -8.54 -3.89
CA SER A 536 16.81 -7.89 -4.61
C SER A 536 15.43 -8.16 -3.99
N SER A 537 15.38 -9.05 -2.99
CA SER A 537 14.19 -9.34 -2.19
C SER A 537 14.60 -10.03 -0.88
N SER A 538 13.65 -10.28 0.03
CA SER A 538 13.93 -10.98 1.30
C SER A 538 14.47 -12.40 1.10
N ARG A 539 14.22 -13.03 -0.05
CA ARG A 539 14.68 -14.40 -0.38
C ARG A 539 15.65 -14.48 -1.55
N ASP A 540 15.96 -13.39 -2.22
CA ASP A 540 17.03 -13.32 -3.23
C ASP A 540 18.23 -12.56 -2.67
N ILE A 541 18.95 -13.19 -1.75
CA ILE A 541 20.18 -12.66 -1.17
C ILE A 541 21.36 -13.09 -2.03
N ARG A 542 22.12 -12.13 -2.54
CA ARG A 542 23.22 -12.34 -3.49
C ARG A 542 24.60 -12.17 -2.88
N LEU A 543 24.74 -11.29 -1.88
CA LEU A 543 25.98 -11.00 -1.21
C LEU A 543 25.76 -10.90 0.31
N VAL A 544 26.82 -11.19 1.08
CA VAL A 544 26.80 -11.07 2.53
C VAL A 544 28.10 -10.41 2.99
N ILE A 545 27.99 -9.44 3.90
CA ILE A 545 29.11 -8.92 4.69
C ILE A 545 28.94 -9.48 6.09
N GLU A 546 29.88 -10.34 6.51
CA GLU A 546 29.84 -10.94 7.83
C GLU A 546 30.21 -9.92 8.91
N SER A 547 29.55 -10.04 10.08
CA SER A 547 29.88 -9.25 11.26
C SER A 547 31.33 -9.54 11.70
N ARG A 548 32.09 -8.50 11.95
CA ARG A 548 33.44 -8.58 12.50
C ARG A 548 33.44 -8.67 14.03
#